data_a7af824c90926ec20b99b9e74349bca7
#
_entry.id   a7af824c90926ec20b99b9e74349bca7
#
_cell.length_a   1.000
_cell.length_b   1.000
_cell.length_c   1.000
_cell.angle_alpha   90.00
_cell.angle_beta   90.00
_cell.angle_gamma   90.00
#
_symmetry.space_group_name_H-M   'P 1'
#
loop_
_entity.id
_entity.type
_entity.pdbx_description
1 polymer ?
#
loop_
_entity_poly.entity_id
_entity_poly.type
_entity_poly.pdbx_seq_one_letter_code
_entity_poly.pdbx_strand_id
1 'polypeptide(L)' 'MKPRTPPAPPAKPVETPPPTYPSEALFQGGKVVLILHGRREYWLRITSANKLILTA' A
#
# COMPACT_ATOMS: atom_id res chain seq x y z
N MET A 1 -12.96 5.75 -11.48
CA MET A 1 -11.70 5.62 -11.88
C MET A 1 -11.27 4.23 -11.78
N LYS A 2 -10.54 3.80 -12.67
CA LYS A 2 -10.17 2.51 -12.65
C LYS A 2 -8.96 2.28 -11.87
N PRO A 3 -8.90 1.25 -11.20
CA PRO A 3 -7.72 0.99 -10.44
C PRO A 3 -6.58 0.75 -11.36
N ARG A 4 -5.48 1.30 -11.00
CA ARG A 4 -4.37 1.08 -11.76
C ARG A 4 -3.72 -0.15 -11.31
N THR A 5 -3.45 -1.02 -12.15
CA THR A 5 -2.70 -2.14 -11.78
C THR A 5 -1.30 -1.75 -11.59
N PRO A 6 -0.70 -2.13 -10.53
CA PRO A 6 0.71 -1.84 -10.34
C PRO A 6 1.51 -2.59 -11.36
N PRO A 7 2.63 -2.07 -11.71
CA PRO A 7 3.48 -2.75 -12.63
C PRO A 7 3.87 -4.09 -12.07
N ALA A 8 3.77 -5.07 -12.87
CA ALA A 8 4.12 -6.36 -12.42
C ALA A 8 5.58 -6.43 -12.11
N PRO A 9 5.94 -7.15 -11.11
CA PRO A 9 7.35 -7.37 -10.86
C PRO A 9 7.92 -8.07 -12.04
N PRO A 10 8.92 -7.52 -12.60
CA PRO A 10 9.46 -8.13 -13.78
C PRO A 10 10.16 -9.41 -13.51
N ALA A 11 10.40 -9.67 -12.32
CA ALA A 11 11.32 -10.72 -12.05
C ALA A 11 10.78 -12.05 -12.35
N LYS A 12 9.56 -12.32 -12.08
CA LYS A 12 9.17 -13.64 -12.28
C LYS A 12 7.72 -13.75 -12.51
N PRO A 13 7.32 -14.71 -13.20
CA PRO A 13 5.93 -14.93 -13.43
C PRO A 13 5.32 -15.41 -12.15
N VAL A 14 4.26 -14.82 -11.81
CA VAL A 14 3.62 -15.16 -10.60
C VAL A 14 2.41 -15.94 -10.94
N GLU A 15 2.32 -17.14 -10.47
CA GLU A 15 1.17 -17.91 -10.78
C GLU A 15 -0.01 -17.41 -10.03
N THR A 16 0.16 -16.90 -8.85
CA THR A 16 -0.93 -16.34 -8.12
C THR A 16 -0.70 -14.87 -7.98
N PRO A 17 -1.75 -14.07 -8.02
CA PRO A 17 -1.56 -12.65 -7.86
C PRO A 17 -1.08 -12.33 -6.46
N PRO A 18 -0.43 -11.21 -6.29
CA PRO A 18 0.00 -10.83 -4.96
C PRO A 18 -1.19 -10.53 -4.07
N PRO A 19 -1.02 -10.64 -2.78
CA PRO A 19 -2.07 -10.25 -1.87
C PRO A 19 -2.45 -8.81 -2.12
N THR A 20 -3.72 -8.54 -2.10
CA THR A 20 -4.22 -7.23 -2.44
C THR A 20 -5.03 -6.70 -1.28
N TYR A 21 -4.70 -5.51 -0.82
CA TYR A 21 -5.38 -4.91 0.31
C TYR A 21 -5.90 -3.55 -0.06
N PRO A 22 -7.19 -3.34 -0.01
CA PRO A 22 -7.70 -1.99 -0.26
C PRO A 22 -7.24 -1.06 0.84
N SER A 23 -6.95 0.16 0.46
CA SER A 23 -6.46 1.09 1.46
C SER A 23 -7.49 1.34 2.55
N GLU A 24 -8.75 1.23 2.24
CA GLU A 24 -9.76 1.43 3.25
C GLU A 24 -9.63 0.43 4.36
N ALA A 25 -9.28 -0.80 4.04
CA ALA A 25 -9.10 -1.79 5.07
C ALA A 25 -7.86 -1.51 5.88
N LEU A 26 -6.85 -0.94 5.26
CA LEU A 26 -5.65 -0.63 6.01
C LEU A 26 -5.86 0.54 6.93
N PHE A 27 -6.53 1.57 6.46
CA PHE A 27 -6.65 2.79 7.25
C PHE A 27 -7.82 2.77 8.21
N GLN A 28 -8.82 1.93 7.96
CA GLN A 28 -9.92 1.75 8.89
C GLN A 28 -10.53 3.07 9.29
N GLY A 29 -10.74 3.91 8.32
CA GLY A 29 -11.36 5.20 8.60
C GLY A 29 -10.39 6.29 8.97
N GLY A 30 -9.13 5.94 9.18
CA GLY A 30 -8.16 6.97 9.51
C GLY A 30 -7.40 7.39 8.29
N LYS A 31 -6.36 8.15 8.51
CA LYS A 31 -5.55 8.62 7.42
C LYS A 31 -4.09 8.27 7.60
N VAL A 32 -3.74 7.59 8.65
CA VAL A 32 -2.37 7.24 8.93
C VAL A 32 -2.33 5.81 9.41
N VAL A 33 -1.36 5.07 8.94
CA VAL A 33 -1.17 3.70 9.36
C VAL A 33 0.30 3.50 9.64
N LEU A 34 0.59 2.84 10.73
CA LEU A 34 1.95 2.52 11.05
C LEU A 34 2.24 1.11 10.61
N ILE A 35 3.28 0.92 9.85
CA ILE A 35 3.65 -0.37 9.36
C ILE A 35 4.96 -0.77 9.99
N LEU A 36 4.96 -1.94 10.59
CA LEU A 36 6.18 -2.45 11.18
C LEU A 36 6.83 -3.40 10.21
N HIS A 37 8.06 -3.10 9.90
CA HIS A 37 8.79 -3.94 8.97
C HIS A 37 10.12 -4.29 9.61
N GLY A 38 10.21 -5.50 10.12
CA GLY A 38 11.39 -5.87 10.86
C GLY A 38 11.45 -5.06 12.13
N ARG A 39 12.51 -4.31 12.26
CA ARG A 39 12.64 -3.44 13.41
C ARG A 39 12.37 -2.02 13.09
N ARG A 40 11.84 -1.73 11.90
CA ARG A 40 11.61 -0.39 11.50
C ARG A 40 10.15 -0.08 11.45
N GLU A 41 9.82 1.18 11.61
CA GLU A 41 8.46 1.64 11.54
C GLU A 41 8.32 2.55 10.37
N TYR A 42 7.31 2.31 9.57
CA TYR A 42 7.04 3.14 8.41
C TYR A 42 5.65 3.72 8.55
N TRP A 43 5.52 4.97 8.19
CA TRP A 43 4.23 5.64 8.28
C TRP A 43 3.65 5.76 6.89
N LEU A 44 2.45 5.22 6.74
CA LEU A 44 1.74 5.32 5.48
C LEU A 44 0.59 6.28 5.71
N ARG A 45 0.44 7.26 4.84
CA ARG A 45 -0.64 8.20 5.04
C ARG A 45 -1.26 8.59 3.71
N ILE A 46 -2.47 9.08 3.78
CA ILE A 46 -3.21 9.53 2.63
C ILE A 46 -3.14 11.04 2.60
N THR A 47 -2.76 11.59 1.45
CA THR A 47 -2.71 13.03 1.32
C THR A 47 -4.06 13.56 0.91
N SER A 48 -4.19 14.89 0.93
CA SER A 48 -5.43 15.49 0.50
C SER A 48 -5.67 15.27 -0.97
N ALA A 49 -4.67 14.92 -1.72
CA ALA A 49 -4.84 14.60 -3.12
C ALA A 49 -5.18 13.14 -3.31
N ASN A 50 -5.52 12.45 -2.24
CA ASN A 50 -5.90 11.06 -2.31
C ASN A 50 -4.76 10.19 -2.79
N LYS A 51 -3.58 10.48 -2.36
CA LYS A 51 -2.43 9.70 -2.71
C LYS A 51 -1.80 9.14 -1.47
N LEU A 52 -1.08 8.06 -1.62
CA LEU A 52 -0.44 7.41 -0.49
C LEU A 52 1.02 7.79 -0.45
N ILE A 53 1.49 8.08 0.75
CA ILE A 53 2.88 8.40 0.96
C ILE A 53 3.40 7.50 2.05
N LEU A 54 4.56 6.93 1.82
CA LEU A 54 5.20 6.08 2.81
C LEU A 54 6.49 6.73 3.25
N THR A 55 6.64 6.89 4.55
CA THR A 55 7.86 7.48 5.07
C THR A 55 8.39 6.60 6.19
N ALA A 56 9.66 6.62 6.35
CA ALA A 56 10.31 5.82 7.40
C ALA A 56 10.54 6.64 8.65
#